data_d39a3ceb4c4fbca79af3259b607cd482
#
_entry.id   d39a3ceb4c4fbca79af3259b607cd482
#
_cell.length_a   1.000
_cell.length_b   1.000
_cell.length_c   1.000
_cell.angle_alpha   90.00
_cell.angle_beta   90.00
_cell.angle_gamma   90.00
#
_symmetry.space_group_name_H-M   'P 1'
#
loop_
_entity.id
_entity.type
_entity.pdbx_description
1 polymer ?
#
loop_
_entity_poly.entity_id
_entity_poly.type
_entity_poly.pdbx_seq_one_letter_code
_entity_poly.pdbx_strand_id
1 'polypeptide(L)'
;MRLGRYVAAEALVLASALAGATWATRASLRFFSERGRATAGQAHNRGGADPEVSVALLPRGELSRPPNPAIIEEPAGTFLGMSDEMLLQRVRTQAILGMKLNKGGSTLSFRVELADGSRAAFKPAQTDLRTIPRKEVAAYRLNRLLGLDAVPPAAPRMVSREEIFSHLHPDSLAALPRIRAETVFNPTGRTAGVVMYWVPGIKDSDLDTPEGIHQSMQWLTQGQPIPVDKRSLAAQLSQLVVFDFLTSNPDRYSGGNMKTSADGSRLLFMDNTMSFFIEPEGNEKTRSILHRTQRFSRQLYEALDRVTEPVLEQVLAQASLGEYQILTPSEIRAVVARRDLVRRYIDGLVASYGPRNVLVFP
;
A
#
# COMPACT_ATOMS: atom_id res chain seq x y z
N MET A 1 26.67 -18.20 42.77
CA MET A 1 27.42 -18.69 41.58
C MET A 1 26.54 -19.15 40.42
N ARG A 2 25.19 -18.97 40.45
CA ARG A 2 24.26 -19.36 39.35
C ARG A 2 23.72 -18.23 38.50
N LEU A 3 23.77 -16.99 38.96
CA LEU A 3 23.25 -15.81 38.21
C LEU A 3 24.17 -15.38 37.04
N GLY A 4 25.48 -15.51 37.16
CA GLY A 4 26.44 -15.11 36.13
C GLY A 4 26.44 -15.97 34.84
N ARG A 5 25.89 -17.18 34.92
CA ARG A 5 25.80 -18.07 33.75
C ARG A 5 24.59 -17.79 32.86
N TYR A 6 23.52 -17.23 33.43
CA TYR A 6 22.31 -16.85 32.65
C TYR A 6 22.54 -15.57 31.85
N VAL A 7 23.19 -14.55 32.43
CA VAL A 7 23.50 -13.30 31.74
C VAL A 7 24.48 -13.53 30.58
N ALA A 8 25.44 -14.45 30.72
CA ALA A 8 26.37 -14.77 29.64
C ALA A 8 25.70 -15.53 28.48
N ALA A 9 24.69 -16.36 28.74
CA ALA A 9 23.93 -17.07 27.71
C ALA A 9 23.03 -16.16 26.88
N GLU A 10 22.34 -15.20 27.52
CA GLU A 10 21.52 -14.21 26.81
C GLU A 10 22.35 -13.25 25.98
N ALA A 11 23.51 -12.81 26.45
CA ALA A 11 24.42 -11.97 25.69
C ALA A 11 24.97 -12.69 24.45
N LEU A 12 25.20 -14.01 24.54
CA LEU A 12 25.67 -14.81 23.40
C LEU A 12 24.58 -15.02 22.33
N VAL A 13 23.33 -15.17 22.74
CA VAL A 13 22.19 -15.32 21.83
C VAL A 13 21.91 -13.99 21.11
N LEU A 14 21.96 -12.85 21.81
CA LEU A 14 21.82 -11.53 21.20
C LEU A 14 22.96 -11.19 20.24
N ALA A 15 24.21 -11.55 20.57
CA ALA A 15 25.36 -11.37 19.69
C ALA A 15 25.27 -12.24 18.44
N SER A 16 24.76 -13.47 18.54
CA SER A 16 24.57 -14.37 17.40
C SER A 16 23.44 -13.88 16.48
N ALA A 17 22.34 -13.34 17.03
CA ALA A 17 21.24 -12.78 16.24
C ALA A 17 21.66 -11.51 15.50
N LEU A 18 22.45 -10.63 16.13
CA LEU A 18 23.00 -9.43 15.49
C LEU A 18 24.04 -9.76 14.40
N ALA A 19 24.88 -10.77 14.63
CA ALA A 19 25.84 -11.22 13.62
C ALA A 19 25.17 -11.90 12.43
N GLY A 20 24.09 -12.67 12.66
CA GLY A 20 23.28 -13.26 11.59
C GLY A 20 22.56 -12.21 10.72
N ALA A 21 21.99 -11.18 11.33
CA ALA A 21 21.32 -10.09 10.61
C ALA A 21 22.30 -9.26 9.76
N THR A 22 23.50 -8.97 10.29
CA THR A 22 24.55 -8.24 9.55
C THR A 22 25.16 -9.08 8.43
N TRP A 23 25.23 -10.40 8.56
CA TRP A 23 25.74 -11.29 7.52
C TRP A 23 24.74 -11.43 6.36
N ALA A 24 23.45 -11.59 6.66
CA ALA A 24 22.39 -11.64 5.65
C ALA A 24 22.30 -10.35 4.83
N THR A 25 22.43 -9.17 5.49
CA THR A 25 22.43 -7.86 4.82
C THR A 25 23.68 -7.68 3.93
N ARG A 26 24.85 -8.12 4.38
CA ARG A 26 26.09 -8.06 3.59
C ARG A 26 26.11 -9.05 2.42
N ALA A 27 25.52 -10.23 2.58
CA ALA A 27 25.40 -11.22 1.49
C ALA A 27 24.46 -10.70 0.39
N SER A 28 23.34 -10.09 0.76
CA SER A 28 22.41 -9.46 -0.19
C SER A 28 23.06 -8.31 -0.96
N LEU A 29 23.81 -7.44 -0.29
CA LEU A 29 24.50 -6.31 -0.94
C LEU A 29 25.63 -6.79 -1.90
N ARG A 30 26.34 -7.86 -1.59
CA ARG A 30 27.36 -8.43 -2.50
C ARG A 30 26.74 -9.07 -3.74
N PHE A 31 25.65 -9.80 -3.59
CA PHE A 31 24.94 -10.43 -4.71
C PHE A 31 24.42 -9.40 -5.73
N PHE A 32 24.01 -8.22 -5.30
CA PHE A 32 23.56 -7.14 -6.19
C PHE A 32 24.71 -6.34 -6.80
N SER A 33 25.87 -6.19 -6.09
CA SER A 33 27.04 -5.46 -6.62
C SER A 33 27.80 -6.23 -7.71
N GLU A 34 27.81 -7.56 -7.65
CA GLU A 34 28.50 -8.38 -8.67
C GLU A 34 27.73 -8.48 -9.99
N ARG A 35 26.39 -8.46 -9.97
CA ARG A 35 25.58 -8.41 -11.20
C ARG A 35 25.58 -7.04 -11.88
N GLY A 36 25.71 -5.95 -11.14
CA GLY A 36 25.84 -4.60 -11.72
C GLY A 36 27.17 -4.37 -12.45
N ARG A 37 28.22 -5.12 -12.13
CA ARG A 37 29.52 -5.02 -12.81
C ARG A 37 29.63 -5.85 -14.08
N ALA A 38 28.84 -6.92 -14.20
CA ALA A 38 28.86 -7.78 -15.39
C ALA A 38 28.19 -7.16 -16.64
N THR A 39 27.34 -6.15 -16.48
CA THR A 39 26.67 -5.47 -17.61
C THR A 39 27.35 -4.18 -18.07
N ALA A 40 28.35 -3.67 -17.35
CA ALA A 40 29.07 -2.45 -17.70
C ALA A 40 30.37 -2.66 -18.54
N GLY A 41 30.68 -3.91 -18.87
CA GLY A 41 31.99 -4.28 -19.46
C GLY A 41 32.02 -4.48 -20.99
N GLN A 42 30.94 -4.27 -21.74
CA GLN A 42 30.94 -4.52 -23.21
C GLN A 42 30.33 -3.38 -24.03
N ALA A 43 30.79 -2.17 -23.87
CA ALA A 43 30.48 -1.07 -24.78
C ALA A 43 31.69 -0.15 -24.94
N HIS A 44 32.74 -0.65 -25.60
CA HIS A 44 33.74 0.24 -26.20
C HIS A 44 34.26 -0.38 -27.50
N ASN A 45 34.12 0.41 -28.54
CA ASN A 45 34.72 0.34 -29.87
C ASN A 45 33.87 -0.18 -31.04
N ARG A 46 33.20 0.76 -31.71
CA ARG A 46 33.21 0.85 -33.16
C ARG A 46 32.74 2.25 -33.57
N GLY A 47 33.64 3.05 -34.10
CA GLY A 47 33.35 4.33 -34.72
C GLY A 47 32.56 4.14 -36.01
N GLY A 48 31.63 5.02 -36.29
CA GLY A 48 30.86 5.12 -37.50
C GLY A 48 30.06 6.42 -37.49
N ALA A 49 30.24 7.23 -38.52
CA ALA A 49 29.79 8.61 -38.67
C ALA A 49 28.27 8.82 -38.41
N ASP A 50 27.98 9.95 -37.76
CA ASP A 50 26.62 10.49 -37.56
C ASP A 50 25.97 10.88 -38.91
N PRO A 51 24.69 10.55 -39.14
CA PRO A 51 23.82 11.36 -39.99
C PRO A 51 23.03 12.33 -39.10
N GLU A 52 23.20 13.63 -39.36
CA GLU A 52 22.37 14.70 -38.86
C GLU A 52 20.88 14.40 -39.07
N VAL A 53 20.15 14.10 -38.01
CA VAL A 53 18.69 14.06 -38.04
C VAL A 53 18.18 15.46 -37.68
N SER A 54 17.78 16.20 -38.72
CA SER A 54 17.06 17.46 -38.57
C SER A 54 15.74 17.24 -37.88
N VAL A 55 15.63 17.68 -36.62
CA VAL A 55 14.37 17.68 -35.86
C VAL A 55 13.54 18.85 -36.35
N ALA A 56 12.58 18.58 -37.23
CA ALA A 56 11.56 19.54 -37.60
C ALA A 56 10.71 19.87 -36.34
N LEU A 57 10.80 21.13 -35.88
CA LEU A 57 9.93 21.69 -34.84
C LEU A 57 8.49 21.69 -35.37
N LEU A 58 7.66 20.78 -34.84
CA LEU A 58 6.22 20.87 -35.02
C LEU A 58 5.68 22.12 -34.32
N PRO A 59 4.71 22.84 -34.91
CA PRO A 59 4.13 24.05 -34.31
C PRO A 59 3.48 23.72 -32.96
N ARG A 60 3.75 24.58 -31.99
CA ARG A 60 3.08 24.55 -30.67
C ARG A 60 1.58 24.74 -30.90
N GLY A 61 0.84 23.63 -30.88
CA GLY A 61 -0.61 23.69 -30.73
C GLY A 61 -0.95 24.38 -29.41
N GLU A 62 -1.88 25.29 -29.46
CA GLU A 62 -2.44 25.95 -28.29
C GLU A 62 -2.82 24.93 -27.24
N LEU A 63 -2.17 25.01 -26.08
CA LEU A 63 -2.58 24.26 -24.89
C LEU A 63 -3.99 24.74 -24.53
N SER A 64 -4.99 24.01 -24.99
CA SER A 64 -6.35 24.17 -24.55
C SER A 64 -6.37 24.06 -23.01
N ARG A 65 -6.84 25.13 -22.39
CA ARG A 65 -7.08 25.21 -20.94
C ARG A 65 -7.81 23.94 -20.52
N PRO A 66 -7.32 23.18 -19.53
CA PRO A 66 -8.05 21.99 -19.10
C PRO A 66 -9.47 22.40 -18.72
N PRO A 67 -10.49 21.61 -19.07
CA PRO A 67 -11.86 21.89 -18.67
C PRO A 67 -11.90 22.03 -17.15
N ASN A 68 -12.70 22.99 -16.68
CA ASN A 68 -13.00 23.20 -15.26
C ASN A 68 -13.26 21.81 -14.64
N PRO A 69 -12.58 21.41 -13.55
CA PRO A 69 -12.76 20.06 -13.03
C PRO A 69 -14.23 19.88 -12.68
N ALA A 70 -14.94 19.16 -13.53
CA ALA A 70 -16.29 18.70 -13.20
C ALA A 70 -16.17 17.96 -11.87
N ILE A 71 -17.11 18.19 -10.95
CA ILE A 71 -17.18 17.45 -9.69
C ILE A 71 -17.15 15.98 -10.07
N ILE A 72 -16.02 15.32 -9.81
CA ILE A 72 -15.90 13.89 -10.08
C ILE A 72 -16.67 13.20 -8.95
N GLU A 73 -17.88 12.77 -9.26
CA GLU A 73 -18.59 11.83 -8.41
C GLU A 73 -17.85 10.51 -8.46
N GLU A 74 -17.30 10.08 -7.33
CA GLU A 74 -16.79 8.72 -7.22
C GLU A 74 -17.96 7.75 -7.54
N PRO A 75 -17.80 6.81 -8.47
CA PRO A 75 -18.85 5.87 -8.75
C PRO A 75 -19.25 5.13 -7.48
N ALA A 76 -20.56 4.99 -7.25
CA ALA A 76 -21.08 4.23 -6.12
C ALA A 76 -20.40 2.85 -6.10
N GLY A 77 -19.58 2.62 -5.09
CA GLY A 77 -18.76 1.45 -5.00
C GLY A 77 -19.33 0.39 -4.07
N THR A 78 -18.89 -0.82 -4.28
CA THR A 78 -19.13 -1.91 -3.35
C THR A 78 -17.80 -2.49 -2.87
N PHE A 79 -17.78 -2.98 -1.64
CA PHE A 79 -16.69 -3.75 -1.09
C PHE A 79 -17.22 -5.10 -0.63
N LEU A 80 -16.74 -6.19 -1.25
CA LEU A 80 -17.22 -7.56 -1.02
C LEU A 80 -18.75 -7.67 -1.12
N GLY A 81 -19.34 -6.98 -2.11
CA GLY A 81 -20.77 -7.00 -2.38
C GLY A 81 -21.63 -6.07 -1.50
N MET A 82 -21.04 -5.35 -0.54
CA MET A 82 -21.73 -4.37 0.31
C MET A 82 -21.48 -2.95 -0.18
N SER A 83 -22.47 -2.06 -0.07
CA SER A 83 -22.30 -0.64 -0.42
C SER A 83 -21.19 0.00 0.41
N ASP A 84 -20.23 0.66 -0.26
CA ASP A 84 -19.15 1.43 0.37
C ASP A 84 -19.69 2.53 1.27
N GLU A 85 -20.72 3.24 0.80
CA GLU A 85 -21.36 4.31 1.57
C GLU A 85 -21.93 3.79 2.90
N MET A 86 -22.63 2.67 2.85
CA MET A 86 -23.16 2.02 4.06
C MET A 86 -22.02 1.62 5.01
N LEU A 87 -20.94 1.05 4.50
CA LEU A 87 -19.79 0.66 5.32
C LEU A 87 -19.06 1.88 5.89
N LEU A 88 -18.88 2.95 5.11
CA LEU A 88 -18.28 4.20 5.58
C LEU A 88 -19.14 4.89 6.63
N GLN A 89 -20.46 4.96 6.43
CA GLN A 89 -21.38 5.53 7.41
C GLN A 89 -21.28 4.77 8.73
N ARG A 90 -21.29 3.44 8.66
CA ARG A 90 -21.16 2.57 9.84
C ARG A 90 -19.90 2.88 10.63
N VAL A 91 -18.73 2.86 10.00
CA VAL A 91 -17.44 3.11 10.69
C VAL A 91 -17.28 4.56 11.19
N ARG A 92 -17.98 5.51 10.57
CA ARG A 92 -17.95 6.93 10.97
C ARG A 92 -18.86 7.22 12.17
N THR A 93 -20.07 6.66 12.20
CA THR A 93 -21.14 7.16 13.05
C THR A 93 -21.57 6.22 14.19
N GLN A 94 -21.36 4.90 14.02
CA GLN A 94 -21.78 3.96 15.05
C GLN A 94 -20.96 4.13 16.34
N ALA A 95 -21.66 4.08 17.50
CA ALA A 95 -21.00 4.16 18.79
C ALA A 95 -20.05 2.98 19.00
N ILE A 96 -18.91 3.22 19.63
CA ILE A 96 -17.96 2.19 20.01
C ILE A 96 -18.38 1.63 21.37
N LEU A 97 -18.65 0.34 21.44
CA LEU A 97 -19.05 -0.35 22.67
C LEU A 97 -17.92 -1.17 23.30
N GLY A 98 -16.87 -1.48 22.52
CA GLY A 98 -15.74 -2.24 23.02
C GLY A 98 -14.49 -2.01 22.17
N MET A 99 -13.32 -2.00 22.82
CA MET A 99 -12.01 -1.87 22.18
C MET A 99 -11.06 -2.94 22.67
N LYS A 100 -10.61 -3.81 21.80
CA LYS A 100 -9.61 -4.84 22.11
C LYS A 100 -8.35 -4.61 21.32
N LEU A 101 -7.21 -4.45 22.00
CA LEU A 101 -5.91 -4.32 21.35
C LEU A 101 -5.61 -5.58 20.53
N ASN A 102 -5.26 -5.42 19.27
CA ASN A 102 -4.85 -6.52 18.42
C ASN A 102 -3.49 -7.08 18.87
N LYS A 103 -3.37 -8.40 18.88
CA LYS A 103 -2.13 -9.10 19.21
C LYS A 103 -1.26 -9.22 17.95
N GLY A 104 0.07 -9.17 18.12
CA GLY A 104 1.03 -9.45 17.06
C GLY A 104 1.50 -8.23 16.25
N GLY A 105 0.87 -7.06 16.39
CA GLY A 105 1.34 -5.82 15.74
C GLY A 105 2.37 -5.06 16.59
N SER A 106 3.36 -4.43 15.95
CA SER A 106 4.31 -3.54 16.62
C SER A 106 3.68 -2.20 17.03
N THR A 107 2.60 -1.79 16.36
CA THR A 107 1.89 -0.52 16.54
C THR A 107 0.54 -0.69 17.20
N LEU A 108 -0.06 0.39 17.75
CA LEU A 108 -1.39 0.33 18.33
C LEU A 108 -2.44 0.18 17.23
N SER A 109 -3.18 -0.92 17.30
CA SER A 109 -4.35 -1.19 16.48
C SER A 109 -5.39 -1.93 17.33
N PHE A 110 -6.64 -1.49 17.27
CA PHE A 110 -7.72 -2.07 18.08
C PHE A 110 -8.77 -2.71 17.16
N ARG A 111 -9.27 -3.87 17.55
CA ARG A 111 -10.56 -4.34 17.10
C ARG A 111 -11.62 -3.64 17.94
N VAL A 112 -12.54 -2.94 17.30
CA VAL A 112 -13.65 -2.28 17.97
C VAL A 112 -14.96 -2.99 17.65
N GLU A 113 -15.86 -3.00 18.63
CA GLU A 113 -17.22 -3.46 18.49
C GLU A 113 -18.14 -2.25 18.43
N LEU A 114 -18.98 -2.20 17.40
CA LEU A 114 -19.88 -1.09 17.11
C LEU A 114 -21.29 -1.39 17.61
N ALA A 115 -22.09 -0.35 17.85
CA ALA A 115 -23.44 -0.46 18.43
C ALA A 115 -24.41 -1.29 17.58
N ASP A 116 -24.18 -1.39 16.28
CA ASP A 116 -24.97 -2.23 15.36
C ASP A 116 -24.53 -3.71 15.35
N GLY A 117 -23.62 -4.10 16.25
CA GLY A 117 -23.05 -5.46 16.34
C GLY A 117 -21.93 -5.73 15.31
N SER A 118 -21.64 -4.81 14.42
CA SER A 118 -20.52 -4.95 13.49
C SER A 118 -19.19 -4.66 14.17
N ARG A 119 -18.09 -4.97 13.45
CA ARG A 119 -16.72 -4.71 13.92
C ARG A 119 -15.99 -3.77 13.00
N ALA A 120 -15.00 -3.08 13.56
CA ALA A 120 -14.07 -2.27 12.80
C ALA A 120 -12.64 -2.40 13.37
N ALA A 121 -11.65 -2.00 12.59
CA ALA A 121 -10.30 -1.79 13.09
C ALA A 121 -10.12 -0.29 13.36
N PHE A 122 -9.59 0.08 14.52
CA PHE A 122 -9.24 1.46 14.87
C PHE A 122 -7.74 1.59 15.07
N LYS A 123 -7.12 2.50 14.32
CA LYS A 123 -5.72 2.88 14.46
C LYS A 123 -5.67 4.34 14.94
N PRO A 124 -5.34 4.63 16.22
CA PRO A 124 -5.20 6.00 16.72
C PRO A 124 -3.94 6.68 16.19
N ALA A 125 -3.89 8.01 16.25
CA ALA A 125 -2.61 8.73 16.18
C ALA A 125 -1.72 8.27 17.33
N GLN A 126 -0.47 7.95 17.05
CA GLN A 126 0.44 7.33 18.00
C GLN A 126 1.88 7.83 17.84
N THR A 127 2.69 7.62 18.86
CA THR A 127 4.09 8.08 18.89
C THR A 127 5.02 7.30 17.96
N ASP A 128 4.64 6.09 17.54
CA ASP A 128 5.41 5.31 16.56
C ASP A 128 5.26 5.93 15.16
N LEU A 129 6.32 6.58 14.68
CA LEU A 129 6.34 7.25 13.38
C LEU A 129 6.33 6.30 12.17
N ARG A 130 6.49 5.00 12.38
CA ARG A 130 6.37 3.99 11.31
C ARG A 130 4.93 3.75 10.90
N THR A 131 3.96 4.20 11.69
CA THR A 131 2.55 4.08 11.38
C THR A 131 1.89 5.45 11.30
N ILE A 132 1.31 5.76 10.16
CA ILE A 132 0.60 7.00 9.91
C ILE A 132 -0.85 6.64 9.52
N PRO A 133 -1.80 6.60 10.49
CA PRO A 133 -3.15 6.07 10.26
C PRO A 133 -3.91 6.73 9.10
N ARG A 134 -3.75 8.06 8.86
CA ARG A 134 -4.40 8.79 7.76
C ARG A 134 -4.14 8.18 6.39
N LYS A 135 -3.01 7.47 6.21
CA LYS A 135 -2.63 6.82 4.95
C LYS A 135 -3.53 5.63 4.58
N GLU A 136 -4.22 5.01 5.54
CA GLU A 136 -5.26 4.02 5.25
C GLU A 136 -6.45 4.65 4.50
N VAL A 137 -6.84 5.87 4.88
CA VAL A 137 -7.89 6.60 4.17
C VAL A 137 -7.43 6.97 2.75
N ALA A 138 -6.19 7.44 2.61
CA ALA A 138 -5.62 7.74 1.29
C ALA A 138 -5.58 6.49 0.39
N ALA A 139 -5.17 5.36 0.95
CA ALA A 139 -5.12 4.07 0.24
C ALA A 139 -6.51 3.63 -0.23
N TYR A 140 -7.52 3.72 0.65
CA TYR A 140 -8.90 3.43 0.29
C TYR A 140 -9.40 4.36 -0.83
N ARG A 141 -9.16 5.67 -0.75
CA ARG A 141 -9.60 6.63 -1.77
C ARG A 141 -8.90 6.41 -3.12
N LEU A 142 -7.58 6.18 -3.11
CA LEU A 142 -6.85 5.84 -4.33
C LEU A 142 -7.35 4.51 -4.94
N ASN A 143 -7.60 3.50 -4.12
CA ASN A 143 -8.18 2.24 -4.55
C ASN A 143 -9.51 2.44 -5.27
N ARG A 144 -10.40 3.31 -4.74
CA ARG A 144 -11.68 3.64 -5.39
C ARG A 144 -11.49 4.39 -6.71
N LEU A 145 -10.60 5.39 -6.73
CA LEU A 145 -10.27 6.16 -7.92
C LEU A 145 -9.75 5.27 -9.06
N LEU A 146 -8.98 4.24 -8.72
CA LEU A 146 -8.48 3.25 -9.67
C LEU A 146 -9.53 2.20 -10.08
N GLY A 147 -10.73 2.21 -9.50
CA GLY A 147 -11.77 1.23 -9.76
C GLY A 147 -11.47 -0.15 -9.15
N LEU A 148 -10.62 -0.19 -8.13
CA LEU A 148 -10.28 -1.42 -7.41
C LEU A 148 -11.27 -1.67 -6.25
N ASP A 149 -11.38 -2.92 -5.85
CA ASP A 149 -12.21 -3.39 -4.73
C ASP A 149 -11.35 -4.27 -3.80
N ALA A 150 -10.22 -3.70 -3.34
CA ALA A 150 -9.18 -4.47 -2.64
C ALA A 150 -8.77 -3.87 -1.27
N VAL A 151 -8.97 -2.55 -1.06
CA VAL A 151 -8.71 -1.89 0.22
C VAL A 151 -10.01 -1.73 1.00
N PRO A 152 -10.10 -2.19 2.25
CA PRO A 152 -11.29 -2.03 3.07
C PRO A 152 -11.70 -0.55 3.25
N PRO A 153 -13.00 -0.23 3.23
CA PRO A 153 -13.50 1.12 3.50
C PRO A 153 -12.95 1.67 4.80
N ALA A 154 -12.35 2.87 4.71
CA ALA A 154 -11.66 3.53 5.81
C ALA A 154 -12.07 5.00 5.90
N ALA A 155 -12.28 5.49 7.12
CA ALA A 155 -12.65 6.88 7.37
C ALA A 155 -11.90 7.43 8.60
N PRO A 156 -11.56 8.73 8.62
CA PRO A 156 -11.02 9.36 9.81
C PRO A 156 -12.10 9.48 10.88
N ARG A 157 -11.70 9.36 12.13
CA ARG A 157 -12.57 9.51 13.30
C ARG A 157 -11.82 10.12 14.47
N MET A 158 -12.46 11.08 15.14
CA MET A 158 -11.98 11.62 16.40
C MET A 158 -12.57 10.82 17.55
N VAL A 159 -11.72 10.21 18.36
CA VAL A 159 -12.12 9.40 19.53
C VAL A 159 -11.58 10.06 20.80
N SER A 160 -12.41 10.17 21.85
CA SER A 160 -11.96 10.78 23.09
C SER A 160 -11.11 9.81 23.92
N ARG A 161 -10.31 10.39 24.82
CA ARG A 161 -9.56 9.61 25.82
C ARG A 161 -10.49 8.77 26.68
N GLU A 162 -11.60 9.34 27.11
CA GLU A 162 -12.61 8.65 27.89
C GLU A 162 -13.21 7.46 27.13
N GLU A 163 -13.61 7.68 25.85
CA GLU A 163 -14.17 6.63 25.01
C GLU A 163 -13.21 5.44 24.85
N ILE A 164 -11.90 5.69 24.69
CA ILE A 164 -10.90 4.61 24.60
C ILE A 164 -10.82 3.83 25.90
N PHE A 165 -10.67 4.51 27.04
CA PHE A 165 -10.36 3.82 28.27
C PHE A 165 -11.58 3.21 28.97
N SER A 166 -12.79 3.77 28.79
CA SER A 166 -14.02 3.20 29.34
C SER A 166 -14.49 1.95 28.58
N HIS A 167 -14.16 1.84 27.29
CA HIS A 167 -14.53 0.70 26.45
C HIS A 167 -13.40 -0.31 26.23
N LEU A 168 -12.27 -0.16 26.96
CA LEU A 168 -11.14 -1.06 26.79
C LEU A 168 -11.50 -2.48 27.30
N HIS A 169 -11.34 -3.46 26.40
CA HIS A 169 -11.60 -4.86 26.72
C HIS A 169 -10.67 -5.36 27.84
N PRO A 170 -11.15 -6.19 28.79
CA PRO A 170 -10.32 -6.74 29.88
C PRO A 170 -9.01 -7.37 29.43
N ASP A 171 -8.99 -8.11 28.32
CA ASP A 171 -7.76 -8.70 27.76
C ASP A 171 -6.69 -7.68 27.34
N SER A 172 -7.06 -6.40 27.24
CA SER A 172 -6.16 -5.31 26.84
C SER A 172 -5.61 -4.53 28.05
N LEU A 173 -6.09 -4.80 29.24
CA LEU A 173 -5.69 -4.07 30.46
C LEU A 173 -4.20 -4.22 30.78
N ALA A 174 -3.60 -5.36 30.49
CA ALA A 174 -2.16 -5.56 30.66
C ALA A 174 -1.33 -4.60 29.77
N ALA A 175 -1.88 -4.14 28.65
CA ALA A 175 -1.23 -3.19 27.74
C ALA A 175 -1.61 -1.72 28.04
N LEU A 176 -2.39 -1.44 29.08
CA LEU A 176 -2.86 -0.09 29.40
C LEU A 176 -1.72 0.94 29.55
N PRO A 177 -0.56 0.65 30.19
CA PRO A 177 0.55 1.58 30.26
C PRO A 177 1.07 1.95 28.85
N ARG A 178 1.22 0.97 27.97
CA ARG A 178 1.61 1.16 26.57
C ARG A 178 0.59 2.01 25.81
N ILE A 179 -0.70 1.67 25.91
CA ILE A 179 -1.77 2.40 25.21
C ILE A 179 -1.78 3.88 25.63
N ARG A 180 -1.58 4.16 26.95
CA ARG A 180 -1.51 5.54 27.46
C ARG A 180 -0.29 6.29 26.97
N ALA A 181 0.86 5.64 26.88
CA ALA A 181 2.12 6.26 26.48
C ALA A 181 2.20 6.51 24.97
N GLU A 182 1.66 5.59 24.18
CA GLU A 182 1.81 5.66 22.73
C GLU A 182 0.66 6.40 22.02
N THR A 183 -0.56 6.49 22.59
CA THR A 183 -1.66 7.24 21.97
C THR A 183 -1.45 8.74 22.09
N VAL A 184 -1.46 9.44 20.95
CA VAL A 184 -1.33 10.90 20.88
C VAL A 184 -2.71 11.54 20.98
N PHE A 185 -2.90 12.37 22.01
CA PHE A 185 -4.12 13.15 22.22
C PHE A 185 -3.84 14.63 22.01
N ASN A 186 -4.80 15.32 21.39
CA ASN A 186 -4.79 16.77 21.29
C ASN A 186 -5.12 17.44 22.66
N PRO A 187 -5.02 18.79 22.77
CA PRO A 187 -5.31 19.48 24.02
C PRO A 187 -6.75 19.29 24.57
N THR A 188 -7.69 18.92 23.70
CA THR A 188 -9.10 18.63 24.13
C THR A 188 -9.29 17.18 24.54
N GLY A 189 -8.21 16.39 24.68
CA GLY A 189 -8.28 14.98 25.09
C GLY A 189 -8.82 14.03 24.02
N ARG A 190 -8.74 14.39 22.74
CA ARG A 190 -9.17 13.55 21.60
C ARG A 190 -7.99 13.13 20.75
N THR A 191 -8.04 11.91 20.23
CA THR A 191 -7.09 11.42 19.25
C THR A 191 -7.72 11.37 17.86
N ALA A 192 -6.98 11.86 16.87
CA ALA A 192 -7.33 11.63 15.48
C ALA A 192 -6.87 10.21 15.10
N GLY A 193 -7.78 9.41 14.59
CA GLY A 193 -7.47 8.06 14.16
C GLY A 193 -8.22 7.69 12.89
N VAL A 194 -8.06 6.46 12.46
CA VAL A 194 -8.78 5.89 11.33
C VAL A 194 -9.55 4.67 11.78
N VAL A 195 -10.82 4.62 11.41
CA VAL A 195 -11.68 3.44 11.57
C VAL A 195 -11.89 2.80 10.22
N MET A 196 -11.62 1.49 10.13
CA MET A 196 -11.71 0.71 8.91
C MET A 196 -12.69 -0.44 9.09
N TYR A 197 -13.41 -0.79 8.04
CA TYR A 197 -14.27 -1.96 8.05
C TYR A 197 -13.46 -3.23 8.40
N TRP A 198 -13.97 -4.00 9.37
CA TRP A 198 -13.38 -5.28 9.75
C TRP A 198 -13.84 -6.37 8.80
N VAL A 199 -12.95 -6.85 7.95
CA VAL A 199 -13.26 -7.94 7.03
C VAL A 199 -13.32 -9.25 7.80
N PRO A 200 -14.46 -9.94 7.84
CA PRO A 200 -14.57 -11.20 8.56
C PRO A 200 -13.87 -12.34 7.81
N GLY A 201 -13.27 -13.24 8.56
CA GLY A 201 -12.75 -14.51 8.03
C GLY A 201 -11.56 -14.35 7.06
N ILE A 202 -10.84 -13.23 7.09
CA ILE A 202 -9.62 -13.07 6.27
C ILE A 202 -8.64 -14.19 6.53
N LYS A 203 -7.93 -14.59 5.46
CA LYS A 203 -6.90 -15.64 5.50
C LYS A 203 -5.56 -15.09 5.04
N ASP A 204 -4.47 -15.71 5.48
CA ASP A 204 -3.15 -15.51 4.88
C ASP A 204 -3.14 -16.05 3.45
N SER A 205 -2.40 -15.37 2.57
CA SER A 205 -2.40 -15.71 1.14
C SER A 205 -1.20 -16.54 0.70
N ASP A 206 -0.20 -16.69 1.54
CA ASP A 206 1.13 -17.26 1.24
C ASP A 206 1.88 -16.60 0.05
N LEU A 207 1.30 -15.52 -0.52
CA LEU A 207 1.87 -14.80 -1.68
C LEU A 207 3.04 -13.89 -1.30
N ASP A 208 3.22 -13.61 -0.02
CA ASP A 208 4.34 -12.86 0.55
C ASP A 208 5.49 -13.77 1.06
N THR A 209 5.35 -15.08 0.89
CA THR A 209 6.47 -16.03 1.05
C THR A 209 7.43 -15.96 -0.14
N PRO A 210 8.71 -16.36 0.00
CA PRO A 210 9.64 -16.40 -1.13
C PRO A 210 9.10 -17.20 -2.34
N GLU A 211 8.47 -18.34 -2.09
CA GLU A 211 7.88 -19.22 -3.09
C GLU A 211 6.66 -18.56 -3.75
N GLY A 212 5.79 -17.94 -2.94
CA GLY A 212 4.61 -17.22 -3.43
C GLY A 212 4.99 -16.01 -4.29
N ILE A 213 6.00 -15.24 -3.89
CA ILE A 213 6.55 -14.13 -4.68
C ILE A 213 7.12 -14.64 -6.00
N HIS A 214 7.92 -15.72 -5.97
CA HIS A 214 8.49 -16.31 -7.18
C HIS A 214 7.40 -16.77 -8.16
N GLN A 215 6.42 -17.51 -7.68
CA GLN A 215 5.29 -17.99 -8.50
C GLN A 215 4.46 -16.85 -9.07
N SER A 216 4.15 -15.84 -8.25
CA SER A 216 3.42 -14.63 -8.66
C SER A 216 4.12 -13.92 -9.83
N MET A 217 5.44 -13.75 -9.72
CA MET A 217 6.23 -13.08 -10.75
C MET A 217 6.26 -13.88 -12.04
N GLN A 218 6.22 -15.23 -12.00
CA GLN A 218 6.09 -16.04 -13.21
C GLN A 218 4.76 -15.77 -13.93
N TRP A 219 3.64 -15.68 -13.21
CA TRP A 219 2.34 -15.37 -13.84
C TRP A 219 2.30 -13.98 -14.48
N LEU A 220 3.08 -13.03 -13.97
CA LEU A 220 3.16 -11.67 -14.49
C LEU A 220 4.26 -11.48 -15.55
N THR A 221 5.00 -12.53 -15.88
CA THR A 221 6.04 -12.53 -16.93
C THR A 221 5.45 -12.98 -18.27
N GLN A 222 5.83 -12.33 -19.36
CA GLN A 222 5.42 -12.70 -20.72
C GLN A 222 5.84 -14.12 -21.08
N GLY A 223 5.00 -14.79 -21.87
CA GLY A 223 5.27 -16.16 -22.35
C GLY A 223 5.09 -17.25 -21.29
N GLN A 224 4.98 -16.91 -20.00
CA GLN A 224 4.76 -17.91 -18.95
C GLN A 224 3.28 -18.30 -18.86
N PRO A 225 2.97 -19.58 -18.65
CA PRO A 225 1.57 -20.03 -18.50
C PRO A 225 1.00 -19.52 -17.16
N ILE A 226 -0.30 -19.16 -17.17
CA ILE A 226 -1.07 -18.90 -15.97
C ILE A 226 -2.10 -20.04 -15.85
N PRO A 227 -2.10 -20.83 -14.77
CA PRO A 227 -3.14 -21.83 -14.53
C PRO A 227 -4.52 -21.18 -14.58
N VAL A 228 -5.49 -21.89 -15.15
CA VAL A 228 -6.85 -21.34 -15.39
C VAL A 228 -7.50 -20.85 -14.08
N ASP A 229 -7.36 -21.63 -13.01
CA ASP A 229 -7.84 -21.31 -11.66
C ASP A 229 -7.10 -20.16 -10.98
N LYS A 230 -5.92 -19.76 -11.49
CA LYS A 230 -5.09 -18.65 -10.96
C LYS A 230 -5.22 -17.35 -11.75
N ARG A 231 -5.96 -17.34 -12.86
CA ARG A 231 -6.08 -16.13 -13.70
C ARG A 231 -6.64 -14.93 -12.97
N SER A 232 -7.69 -15.12 -12.16
CA SER A 232 -8.27 -14.04 -11.35
C SER A 232 -7.26 -13.51 -10.33
N LEU A 233 -6.54 -14.41 -9.67
CA LEU A 233 -5.51 -14.03 -8.69
C LEU A 233 -4.33 -13.30 -9.37
N ALA A 234 -3.90 -13.76 -10.54
CA ALA A 234 -2.84 -13.09 -11.31
C ALA A 234 -3.24 -11.65 -11.72
N ALA A 235 -4.52 -11.46 -12.11
CA ALA A 235 -5.04 -10.12 -12.38
C ALA A 235 -4.98 -9.22 -11.15
N GLN A 236 -5.42 -9.71 -10.00
CA GLN A 236 -5.39 -8.98 -8.73
C GLN A 236 -3.94 -8.69 -8.26
N LEU A 237 -3.00 -9.62 -8.47
CA LEU A 237 -1.58 -9.39 -8.20
C LEU A 237 -0.99 -8.31 -9.11
N SER A 238 -1.35 -8.27 -10.39
CA SER A 238 -0.96 -7.19 -11.29
C SER A 238 -1.46 -5.83 -10.80
N GLN A 239 -2.70 -5.78 -10.30
CA GLN A 239 -3.28 -4.57 -9.70
C GLN A 239 -2.55 -4.17 -8.40
N LEU A 240 -2.20 -5.14 -7.54
CA LEU A 240 -1.43 -4.90 -6.32
C LEU A 240 -0.06 -4.31 -6.61
N VAL A 241 0.67 -4.84 -7.60
CA VAL A 241 2.00 -4.33 -7.97
C VAL A 241 1.94 -2.85 -8.36
N VAL A 242 0.96 -2.47 -9.18
CA VAL A 242 0.76 -1.06 -9.57
C VAL A 242 0.34 -0.23 -8.37
N PHE A 243 -0.61 -0.70 -7.57
CA PHE A 243 -1.09 0.00 -6.39
C PHE A 243 0.03 0.26 -5.37
N ASP A 244 0.84 -0.77 -5.05
CA ASP A 244 1.94 -0.64 -4.09
C ASP A 244 3.07 0.25 -4.63
N PHE A 245 3.28 0.29 -5.94
CA PHE A 245 4.22 1.26 -6.51
C PHE A 245 3.68 2.69 -6.43
N LEU A 246 2.41 2.93 -6.76
CA LEU A 246 1.76 4.25 -6.64
C LEU A 246 1.80 4.77 -5.20
N THR A 247 1.51 3.91 -4.24
CA THR A 247 1.53 4.24 -2.81
C THR A 247 2.93 4.20 -2.21
N SER A 248 3.91 3.65 -2.92
CA SER A 248 5.28 3.40 -2.42
C SER A 248 5.27 2.61 -1.11
N ASN A 249 4.49 1.52 -1.03
CA ASN A 249 4.36 0.70 0.18
C ASN A 249 5.47 -0.37 0.26
N PRO A 250 6.53 -0.19 1.08
CA PRO A 250 7.62 -1.16 1.21
C PRO A 250 7.24 -2.39 2.05
N ASP A 251 6.14 -2.29 2.81
CA ASP A 251 5.80 -3.25 3.87
C ASP A 251 4.89 -4.40 3.38
N ARG A 252 4.36 -4.31 2.15
CA ARG A 252 3.46 -5.33 1.58
C ARG A 252 4.01 -6.74 1.65
N TYR A 253 5.28 -6.89 1.35
CA TYR A 253 5.98 -8.18 1.29
C TYR A 253 6.80 -8.47 2.55
N SER A 254 6.42 -7.90 3.70
CA SER A 254 7.12 -8.12 4.98
C SER A 254 6.55 -9.28 5.79
N GLY A 255 5.52 -9.95 5.25
CA GLY A 255 4.78 -11.02 5.90
C GLY A 255 3.51 -10.53 6.59
N GLY A 256 2.40 -11.18 6.30
CA GLY A 256 1.11 -10.93 6.93
C GLY A 256 0.28 -9.76 6.39
N ASN A 257 0.76 -9.00 5.39
CA ASN A 257 0.04 -7.87 4.79
C ASN A 257 -0.66 -8.20 3.46
N MET A 258 -0.52 -9.44 2.98
CA MET A 258 -1.25 -9.98 1.84
C MET A 258 -2.29 -10.98 2.32
N LYS A 259 -3.52 -10.53 2.43
CA LYS A 259 -4.65 -11.33 2.89
C LYS A 259 -5.62 -11.62 1.75
N THR A 260 -6.42 -12.66 1.93
CA THR A 260 -7.55 -12.93 1.05
C THR A 260 -8.87 -12.90 1.81
N SER A 261 -9.98 -12.74 1.08
CA SER A 261 -11.32 -12.96 1.61
C SER A 261 -11.49 -14.38 2.16
N ALA A 262 -12.54 -14.60 2.93
CA ALA A 262 -12.82 -15.89 3.57
C ALA A 262 -12.89 -17.08 2.59
N ASP A 263 -13.38 -16.85 1.38
CA ASP A 263 -13.44 -17.84 0.29
C ASP A 263 -12.14 -17.92 -0.54
N GLY A 264 -11.16 -17.04 -0.29
CA GLY A 264 -9.90 -16.99 -1.02
C GLY A 264 -9.96 -16.35 -2.41
N SER A 265 -11.12 -15.84 -2.85
CA SER A 265 -11.32 -15.33 -4.21
C SER A 265 -10.80 -13.89 -4.41
N ARG A 266 -10.70 -13.09 -3.34
CA ARG A 266 -10.30 -11.68 -3.38
C ARG A 266 -9.03 -11.46 -2.61
N LEU A 267 -8.05 -10.83 -3.25
CA LEU A 267 -6.84 -10.33 -2.59
C LEU A 267 -7.13 -8.98 -1.93
N LEU A 268 -6.77 -8.84 -0.68
CA LEU A 268 -6.99 -7.63 0.12
C LEU A 268 -5.66 -6.90 0.35
N PHE A 269 -5.64 -5.61 0.03
CA PHE A 269 -4.46 -4.75 0.19
C PHE A 269 -4.49 -4.11 1.58
N MET A 270 -4.08 -4.90 2.58
CA MET A 270 -4.15 -4.53 3.99
C MET A 270 -2.92 -3.75 4.43
N ASP A 271 -3.05 -3.01 5.52
CA ASP A 271 -2.02 -2.25 6.21
C ASP A 271 -1.20 -1.30 5.31
N ASN A 272 -1.76 -0.12 5.08
CA ASN A 272 -1.16 0.91 4.23
C ASN A 272 -0.56 2.07 5.05
N THR A 273 -0.34 1.91 6.35
CA THR A 273 0.17 2.97 7.23
C THR A 273 1.60 3.39 6.91
N MET A 274 2.41 2.48 6.34
CA MET A 274 3.77 2.71 5.87
C MET A 274 3.84 2.99 4.36
N SER A 275 2.97 3.86 3.84
CA SER A 275 2.90 4.15 2.40
C SER A 275 2.93 5.67 2.14
N PHE A 276 2.74 6.08 0.89
CA PHE A 276 2.69 7.49 0.46
C PHE A 276 3.93 8.31 0.86
N PHE A 277 5.10 7.74 0.66
CA PHE A 277 6.36 8.48 0.80
C PHE A 277 6.52 9.48 -0.33
N ILE A 278 7.35 10.53 -0.09
CA ILE A 278 7.50 11.68 -0.98
C ILE A 278 8.48 11.46 -2.13
N GLU A 279 9.18 10.32 -2.17
CA GLU A 279 10.11 9.95 -3.24
C GLU A 279 9.33 9.70 -4.55
N PRO A 280 9.55 10.52 -5.58
CA PRO A 280 8.78 10.43 -6.83
C PRO A 280 9.03 9.13 -7.60
N GLU A 281 10.21 8.51 -7.46
CA GLU A 281 10.57 7.24 -8.08
C GLU A 281 10.08 6.00 -7.30
N GLY A 282 9.45 6.21 -6.15
CA GLY A 282 9.05 5.14 -5.23
C GLY A 282 10.23 4.45 -4.55
N ASN A 283 9.95 3.53 -3.63
CA ASN A 283 11.00 2.76 -2.98
C ASN A 283 11.56 1.66 -3.90
N GLU A 284 12.79 1.23 -3.63
CA GLU A 284 13.51 0.25 -4.45
C GLU A 284 12.76 -1.09 -4.56
N LYS A 285 12.13 -1.56 -3.48
CA LYS A 285 11.42 -2.84 -3.44
C LYS A 285 10.22 -2.85 -4.39
N THR A 286 9.33 -1.85 -4.29
CA THR A 286 8.15 -1.77 -5.18
C THR A 286 8.55 -1.50 -6.63
N ARG A 287 9.60 -0.70 -6.86
CA ARG A 287 10.15 -0.45 -8.20
C ARG A 287 10.70 -1.73 -8.82
N SER A 288 11.49 -2.51 -8.07
CA SER A 288 12.02 -3.80 -8.53
C SER A 288 10.91 -4.78 -8.94
N ILE A 289 9.83 -4.84 -8.17
CA ILE A 289 8.69 -5.70 -8.46
C ILE A 289 7.94 -5.22 -9.71
N LEU A 290 7.70 -3.90 -9.84
CA LEU A 290 7.08 -3.32 -11.03
C LEU A 290 7.88 -3.65 -12.29
N HIS A 291 9.20 -3.46 -12.29
CA HIS A 291 10.05 -3.71 -13.46
C HIS A 291 10.17 -5.19 -13.85
N ARG A 292 9.75 -6.10 -13.00
CA ARG A 292 9.65 -7.53 -13.30
C ARG A 292 8.26 -7.93 -13.77
N THR A 293 7.27 -7.03 -13.69
CA THR A 293 5.89 -7.25 -14.10
C THR A 293 5.71 -6.82 -15.54
N GLN A 294 5.20 -7.71 -16.38
CA GLN A 294 5.03 -7.49 -17.82
C GLN A 294 3.57 -7.65 -18.29
N ARG A 295 2.66 -8.02 -17.39
CA ARG A 295 1.24 -8.25 -17.67
C ARG A 295 0.40 -7.42 -16.73
N PHE A 296 -0.54 -6.65 -17.27
CA PHE A 296 -1.31 -5.66 -16.54
C PHE A 296 -2.81 -5.76 -16.83
N SER A 297 -3.62 -5.20 -15.92
CA SER A 297 -5.04 -4.97 -16.13
C SER A 297 -5.22 -3.77 -17.06
N ARG A 298 -6.07 -3.96 -18.08
CA ARG A 298 -6.45 -2.89 -19.02
C ARG A 298 -7.24 -1.80 -18.30
N GLN A 299 -8.25 -2.19 -17.50
CA GLN A 299 -9.06 -1.23 -16.76
C GLN A 299 -8.23 -0.39 -15.79
N LEU A 300 -7.27 -1.02 -15.09
CA LEU A 300 -6.36 -0.29 -14.21
C LEU A 300 -5.46 0.67 -14.99
N TYR A 301 -4.90 0.23 -16.13
CA TYR A 301 -4.07 1.08 -16.99
C TYR A 301 -4.86 2.32 -17.46
N GLU A 302 -6.11 2.16 -17.88
CA GLU A 302 -7.00 3.26 -18.28
C GLU A 302 -7.36 4.15 -17.08
N ALA A 303 -7.58 3.56 -15.89
CA ALA A 303 -7.89 4.30 -14.67
C ALA A 303 -6.75 5.19 -14.16
N LEU A 304 -5.50 4.92 -14.54
CA LEU A 304 -4.35 5.77 -14.19
C LEU A 304 -4.53 7.22 -14.66
N ASP A 305 -5.28 7.46 -15.73
CA ASP A 305 -5.57 8.82 -16.23
C ASP A 305 -6.35 9.68 -15.23
N ARG A 306 -7.11 9.05 -14.33
CA ARG A 306 -7.84 9.74 -13.25
C ARG A 306 -6.95 10.20 -12.12
N VAL A 307 -5.74 9.63 -11.98
CA VAL A 307 -4.82 9.93 -10.87
C VAL A 307 -4.06 11.21 -11.20
N THR A 308 -4.71 12.36 -11.05
CA THR A 308 -4.13 13.69 -11.23
C THR A 308 -4.11 14.46 -9.90
N GLU A 309 -3.25 15.49 -9.81
CA GLU A 309 -3.16 16.29 -8.58
C GLU A 309 -4.50 16.90 -8.18
N PRO A 310 -5.26 17.59 -9.06
CA PRO A 310 -6.55 18.16 -8.70
C PRO A 310 -7.60 17.12 -8.27
N VAL A 311 -7.62 15.95 -8.92
CA VAL A 311 -8.55 14.87 -8.59
C VAL A 311 -8.23 14.27 -7.22
N LEU A 312 -6.94 14.01 -6.93
CA LEU A 312 -6.53 13.51 -5.63
C LEU A 312 -6.82 14.53 -4.53
N GLU A 313 -6.53 15.82 -4.75
CA GLU A 313 -6.87 16.88 -3.79
C GLU A 313 -8.37 16.90 -3.48
N GLN A 314 -9.22 16.86 -4.49
CA GLN A 314 -10.67 16.86 -4.33
C GLN A 314 -11.16 15.64 -3.54
N VAL A 315 -10.76 14.43 -3.96
CA VAL A 315 -11.20 13.17 -3.35
C VAL A 315 -10.73 13.05 -1.89
N LEU A 316 -9.52 13.51 -1.60
CA LEU A 316 -8.97 13.47 -0.24
C LEU A 316 -9.57 14.57 0.65
N ALA A 317 -9.89 15.75 0.11
CA ALA A 317 -10.59 16.81 0.84
C ALA A 317 -11.98 16.34 1.30
N GLN A 318 -12.73 15.64 0.44
CA GLN A 318 -14.03 15.06 0.78
C GLN A 318 -13.95 14.00 1.88
N ALA A 319 -12.79 13.35 2.02
CA ALA A 319 -12.54 12.34 3.04
C ALA A 319 -12.01 12.94 4.36
N SER A 320 -11.60 14.22 4.37
CA SER A 320 -10.98 14.87 5.51
C SER A 320 -11.98 15.15 6.64
N LEU A 321 -11.48 15.24 7.86
CA LEU A 321 -12.25 15.57 9.04
C LEU A 321 -11.70 16.90 9.64
N GLY A 322 -12.38 18.01 9.35
CA GLY A 322 -11.88 19.34 9.70
C GLY A 322 -10.50 19.61 9.11
N GLU A 323 -9.56 20.02 9.95
CA GLU A 323 -8.15 20.29 9.55
C GLU A 323 -7.28 19.02 9.41
N TYR A 324 -7.85 17.83 9.62
CA TYR A 324 -7.11 16.57 9.53
C TYR A 324 -6.80 16.22 8.06
N GLN A 325 -5.66 16.70 7.58
CA GLN A 325 -5.20 16.48 6.21
C GLN A 325 -4.83 15.02 5.96
N ILE A 326 -5.43 14.41 4.92
CA ILE A 326 -5.20 12.99 4.58
C ILE A 326 -3.84 12.76 3.92
N LEU A 327 -3.48 13.56 2.92
CA LEU A 327 -2.13 13.59 2.34
C LEU A 327 -1.66 15.04 2.23
N THR A 328 -0.35 15.25 2.36
CA THR A 328 0.28 16.54 2.08
C THR A 328 0.39 16.78 0.57
N PRO A 329 0.51 18.03 0.10
CA PRO A 329 0.73 18.32 -1.32
C PRO A 329 1.96 17.60 -1.90
N SER A 330 3.02 17.40 -1.11
CA SER A 330 4.22 16.67 -1.56
C SER A 330 3.96 15.17 -1.71
N GLU A 331 3.17 14.56 -0.81
CA GLU A 331 2.74 13.16 -0.95
C GLU A 331 1.86 12.97 -2.19
N ILE A 332 0.95 13.91 -2.49
CA ILE A 332 0.08 13.88 -3.69
C ILE A 332 0.92 13.98 -4.96
N ARG A 333 1.83 14.96 -5.06
CA ARG A 333 2.74 15.10 -6.22
C ARG A 333 3.59 13.85 -6.44
N ALA A 334 4.04 13.20 -5.38
CA ALA A 334 4.80 11.96 -5.49
C ALA A 334 3.96 10.81 -6.05
N VAL A 335 2.68 10.70 -5.68
CA VAL A 335 1.75 9.70 -6.29
C VAL A 335 1.59 9.96 -7.78
N VAL A 336 1.39 11.22 -8.20
CA VAL A 336 1.24 11.60 -9.62
C VAL A 336 2.52 11.31 -10.39
N ALA A 337 3.69 11.63 -9.84
CA ALA A 337 4.98 11.31 -10.47
C ALA A 337 5.15 9.79 -10.67
N ARG A 338 4.80 8.99 -9.67
CA ARG A 338 4.85 7.53 -9.78
C ARG A 338 3.83 6.99 -10.79
N ARG A 339 2.63 7.59 -10.88
CA ARG A 339 1.66 7.28 -11.93
C ARG A 339 2.27 7.46 -13.33
N ASP A 340 2.97 8.56 -13.57
CA ASP A 340 3.63 8.82 -14.85
C ASP A 340 4.75 7.81 -15.15
N LEU A 341 5.47 7.35 -14.12
CA LEU A 341 6.46 6.29 -14.26
C LEU A 341 5.81 4.95 -14.64
N VAL A 342 4.71 4.58 -14.00
CA VAL A 342 3.94 3.35 -14.33
C VAL A 342 3.46 3.42 -15.78
N ARG A 343 2.87 4.56 -16.20
CA ARG A 343 2.38 4.74 -17.56
C ARG A 343 3.51 4.55 -18.58
N ARG A 344 4.61 5.29 -18.43
CA ARG A 344 5.76 5.15 -19.35
C ARG A 344 6.31 3.72 -19.39
N TYR A 345 6.36 3.03 -18.27
CA TYR A 345 6.81 1.64 -18.20
C TYR A 345 5.88 0.72 -19.00
N ILE A 346 4.57 0.81 -18.78
CA ILE A 346 3.59 -0.01 -19.49
C ILE A 346 3.57 0.34 -20.99
N ASP A 347 3.65 1.62 -21.36
CA ASP A 347 3.70 2.08 -22.76
C ASP A 347 4.92 1.51 -23.50
N GLY A 348 6.08 1.47 -22.83
CA GLY A 348 7.28 0.85 -23.38
C GLY A 348 7.12 -0.65 -23.62
N LEU A 349 6.46 -1.36 -22.70
CA LEU A 349 6.14 -2.77 -22.90
C LEU A 349 5.11 -2.98 -24.02
N VAL A 350 4.08 -2.13 -24.11
CA VAL A 350 3.08 -2.17 -25.18
C VAL A 350 3.73 -1.94 -26.55
N ALA A 351 4.65 -1.00 -26.65
CA ALA A 351 5.41 -0.77 -27.87
C ALA A 351 6.27 -1.99 -28.27
N SER A 352 6.85 -2.68 -27.28
CA SER A 352 7.74 -3.82 -27.51
C SER A 352 7.01 -5.13 -27.79
N TYR A 353 5.91 -5.39 -27.12
CA TYR A 353 5.22 -6.70 -27.12
C TYR A 353 3.80 -6.65 -27.65
N GLY A 354 3.26 -5.47 -27.88
CA GLY A 354 1.87 -5.25 -28.32
C GLY A 354 0.87 -5.27 -27.16
N PRO A 355 -0.26 -4.53 -27.30
CA PRO A 355 -1.22 -4.33 -26.20
C PRO A 355 -1.92 -5.63 -25.77
N ARG A 356 -2.13 -6.59 -26.68
CA ARG A 356 -2.77 -7.88 -26.36
C ARG A 356 -1.90 -8.76 -25.45
N ASN A 357 -0.58 -8.60 -25.49
CA ASN A 357 0.35 -9.38 -24.69
C ASN A 357 0.66 -8.69 -23.34
N VAL A 358 0.50 -7.38 -23.24
CA VAL A 358 0.78 -6.61 -22.03
C VAL A 358 -0.48 -6.37 -21.21
N LEU A 359 -1.57 -5.90 -21.82
CA LEU A 359 -2.84 -5.62 -21.16
C LEU A 359 -3.76 -6.86 -21.25
N VAL A 360 -3.33 -7.93 -20.56
CA VAL A 360 -3.94 -9.28 -20.69
C VAL A 360 -5.09 -9.53 -19.72
N PHE A 361 -5.18 -8.73 -18.66
CA PHE A 361 -6.26 -8.84 -17.69
C PHE A 361 -7.31 -7.76 -17.96
N PRO A 362 -8.60 -8.02 -17.62
CA PRO A 362 -9.67 -7.05 -17.75
C PRO A 362 -9.42 -5.76 -16.96
#